data_6173f86504c59ec7bd6a45b807a590c3
#
_entry.id   6173f86504c59ec7bd6a45b807a590c3
#
_cell.length_a   1.000
_cell.length_b   1.000
_cell.length_c   1.000
_cell.angle_alpha   90.00
_cell.angle_beta   90.00
_cell.angle_gamma   90.00
#
_symmetry.space_group_name_H-M   'P 1'
#
loop_
_entity.id
_entity.type
_entity.pdbx_description
1 polymer ?
#
loop_
_entity_poly.entity_id
_entity_poly.type
_entity_poly.pdbx_seq_one_letter_code
_entity_poly.pdbx_strand_id
1 'polypeptide(L)'
;MEENTFKKTESKLYRYYEYKSKIQKLRRKVDDLEDQINTLDNQIRNVHKYINLDTMPPGSGCGERVQTSISGTSYMEKQMEQEVTKLEKRKVEKIKNKIKTENKIADMQSFIRIMDTNIENLSEEDKRFIEYFYGAKNKIPFISMQLNLAVATCYRRREEIVRNIADSMWMFK
;
A
#
# COMPACT_ATOMS: atom_id res chain seq x y z
N MET A 1 -23.60 -14.78 -23.24
CA MET A 1 -23.53 -13.83 -22.10
C MET A 1 -22.95 -14.46 -20.83
N GLU A 2 -23.31 -15.69 -20.50
CA GLU A 2 -22.94 -16.36 -19.25
C GLU A 2 -21.42 -16.59 -19.06
N GLU A 3 -20.70 -17.02 -20.10
CA GLU A 3 -19.25 -17.31 -19.99
C GLU A 3 -18.42 -16.06 -19.63
N ASN A 4 -18.79 -14.89 -20.14
CA ASN A 4 -18.12 -13.63 -19.84
C ASN A 4 -18.36 -13.20 -18.38
N THR A 5 -19.57 -13.44 -17.87
CA THR A 5 -19.94 -13.13 -16.48
C THR A 5 -19.20 -14.04 -15.51
N PHE A 6 -19.13 -15.34 -15.81
CA PHE A 6 -18.37 -16.30 -15.03
C PHE A 6 -16.89 -15.90 -14.90
N LYS A 7 -16.21 -15.67 -16.01
CA LYS A 7 -14.78 -15.26 -16.02
C LYS A 7 -14.56 -13.96 -15.26
N LYS A 8 -15.48 -12.99 -15.36
CA LYS A 8 -15.40 -11.73 -14.62
C LYS A 8 -15.54 -11.94 -13.12
N THR A 9 -16.49 -12.76 -12.69
CA THR A 9 -16.70 -13.06 -11.26
C THR A 9 -15.52 -13.83 -10.68
N GLU A 10 -15.01 -14.81 -11.41
CA GLU A 10 -13.84 -15.57 -11.01
C GLU A 10 -12.59 -14.65 -10.87
N SER A 11 -12.38 -13.74 -11.81
CA SER A 11 -11.32 -12.72 -11.70
C SER A 11 -11.47 -11.84 -10.47
N LYS A 12 -12.70 -11.50 -10.05
CA LYS A 12 -12.96 -10.75 -8.82
C LYS A 12 -12.62 -11.56 -7.57
N LEU A 13 -12.88 -12.88 -7.56
CA LEU A 13 -12.50 -13.75 -6.45
C LEU A 13 -10.98 -13.85 -6.29
N TYR A 14 -10.23 -14.02 -7.37
CA TYR A 14 -8.76 -13.98 -7.30
C TYR A 14 -8.26 -12.63 -6.78
N ARG A 15 -8.82 -11.53 -7.27
CA ARG A 15 -8.48 -10.18 -6.82
C ARG A 15 -8.80 -9.96 -5.33
N TYR A 16 -9.91 -10.50 -4.85
CA TYR A 16 -10.32 -10.41 -3.45
C TYR A 16 -9.25 -10.98 -2.50
N TYR A 17 -8.79 -12.20 -2.74
CA TYR A 17 -7.76 -12.81 -1.92
C TYR A 17 -6.38 -12.14 -2.10
N GLU A 18 -6.06 -11.72 -3.33
CA GLU A 18 -4.85 -10.93 -3.58
C GLU A 18 -4.86 -9.63 -2.79
N TYR A 19 -5.98 -8.92 -2.74
CA TYR A 19 -6.10 -7.66 -2.01
C TYR A 19 -5.99 -7.87 -0.50
N LYS A 20 -6.59 -8.92 0.06
CA LYS A 20 -6.41 -9.27 1.49
C LYS A 20 -4.92 -9.41 1.86
N SER A 21 -4.16 -10.12 1.05
CA SER A 21 -2.70 -10.26 1.27
C SER A 21 -1.93 -8.95 1.04
N LYS A 22 -2.31 -8.19 0.03
CA LYS A 22 -1.60 -6.98 -0.38
C LYS A 22 -1.78 -5.81 0.59
N ILE A 23 -2.95 -5.69 1.21
CA ILE A 23 -3.23 -4.63 2.20
C ILE A 23 -2.23 -4.71 3.36
N GLN A 24 -1.89 -5.89 3.87
CA GLN A 24 -0.92 -6.01 4.96
C GLN A 24 0.46 -5.49 4.57
N LYS A 25 0.89 -5.76 3.33
CA LYS A 25 2.17 -5.24 2.80
C LYS A 25 2.14 -3.71 2.63
N LEU A 26 1.01 -3.17 2.18
CA LEU A 26 0.84 -1.72 2.01
C LEU A 26 0.76 -0.99 3.35
N ARG A 27 0.15 -1.57 4.39
CA ARG A 27 0.15 -1.00 5.75
C ARG A 27 1.57 -0.86 6.29
N ARG A 28 2.39 -1.91 6.21
CA ARG A 28 3.81 -1.83 6.60
C ARG A 28 4.55 -0.71 5.85
N LYS A 29 4.25 -0.55 4.54
CA LYS A 29 4.84 0.55 3.77
C LYS A 29 4.37 1.92 4.24
N VAL A 30 3.15 2.07 4.73
CA VAL A 30 2.65 3.31 5.33
C VAL A 30 3.40 3.59 6.62
N ASP A 31 3.58 2.58 7.48
CA ASP A 31 4.33 2.68 8.73
C ASP A 31 5.79 3.11 8.46
N ASP A 32 6.46 2.46 7.49
CA ASP A 32 7.82 2.83 7.07
C ASP A 32 7.91 4.28 6.56
N LEU A 33 6.90 4.75 5.83
CA LEU A 33 6.86 6.14 5.35
C LEU A 33 6.63 7.13 6.49
N GLU A 34 5.83 6.77 7.49
CA GLU A 34 5.61 7.58 8.68
C GLU A 34 6.90 7.74 9.50
N ASP A 35 7.63 6.66 9.72
CA ASP A 35 8.95 6.70 10.38
C ASP A 35 9.96 7.58 9.62
N GLN A 36 9.96 7.50 8.28
CA GLN A 36 10.81 8.37 7.46
C GLN A 36 10.40 9.85 7.57
N ILE A 37 9.12 10.16 7.64
CA ILE A 37 8.61 11.53 7.83
C ILE A 37 9.03 12.04 9.19
N ASN A 38 8.87 11.25 10.26
CA ASN A 38 9.28 11.61 11.61
C ASN A 38 10.81 11.84 11.70
N THR A 39 11.59 11.03 11.01
CA THR A 39 13.05 11.20 10.92
C THR A 39 13.41 12.51 10.23
N LEU A 40 12.76 12.85 9.11
CA LEU A 40 12.98 14.12 8.41
C LEU A 40 12.57 15.32 9.27
N ASP A 41 11.49 15.22 10.05
CA ASP A 41 11.08 16.26 11.00
C ASP A 41 12.14 16.50 12.08
N ASN A 42 12.72 15.43 12.61
CA ASN A 42 13.80 15.53 13.59
C ASN A 42 15.06 16.14 12.96
N GLN A 43 15.38 15.82 11.71
CA GLN A 43 16.50 16.42 10.98
C GLN A 43 16.28 17.92 10.73
N ILE A 44 15.07 18.33 10.34
CA ILE A 44 14.71 19.73 10.13
C ILE A 44 14.85 20.51 11.44
N ARG A 45 14.31 19.99 12.56
CA ARG A 45 14.41 20.63 13.88
C ARG A 45 15.85 20.76 14.38
N ASN A 46 16.71 19.85 14.01
CA ASN A 46 18.10 19.76 14.47
C ASN A 46 19.12 20.03 13.35
N VAL A 47 18.72 20.77 12.32
CA VAL A 47 19.57 21.01 11.12
C VAL A 47 20.95 21.54 11.48
N HIS A 48 21.03 22.38 12.52
CA HIS A 48 22.28 22.92 13.02
C HIS A 48 23.31 21.87 13.48
N LYS A 49 22.86 20.65 13.82
CA LYS A 49 23.73 19.53 14.21
C LYS A 49 24.27 18.74 13.02
N TYR A 50 23.65 18.88 11.85
CA TYR A 50 24.00 18.14 10.64
C TYR A 50 24.82 18.98 9.64
N ILE A 51 24.92 20.28 9.87
CA ILE A 51 25.76 21.14 9.06
C ILE A 51 27.18 21.09 9.63
N ASN A 52 28.09 20.44 8.90
CA ASN A 52 29.49 20.45 9.23
C ASN A 52 30.06 21.87 9.06
N LEU A 53 30.47 22.49 10.15
CA LEU A 53 31.10 23.79 10.20
C LEU A 53 32.47 23.85 9.50
N ASP A 54 33.01 22.69 9.11
CA ASP A 54 34.37 22.55 8.53
C ASP A 54 34.47 22.93 7.04
N THR A 55 33.36 23.30 6.40
CA THR A 55 33.39 23.79 5.02
C THR A 55 33.42 25.32 4.94
N MET A 56 34.35 25.95 5.64
CA MET A 56 34.79 27.27 5.24
C MET A 56 35.46 27.16 3.86
N PRO A 57 35.07 27.97 2.87
CA PRO A 57 35.75 27.96 1.58
C PRO A 57 37.26 28.17 1.81
N PRO A 58 38.13 27.37 1.14
CA PRO A 58 39.57 27.57 1.24
C PRO A 58 39.91 28.97 0.73
N GLY A 59 40.36 29.85 1.60
CA GLY A 59 40.70 31.21 1.26
C GLY A 59 40.22 32.31 2.21
N SER A 60 39.39 32.02 3.21
CA SER A 60 39.07 32.99 4.27
C SER A 60 40.23 33.04 5.30
N GLY A 61 41.31 33.63 4.90
CA GLY A 61 42.41 33.97 5.85
C GLY A 61 41.86 34.84 7.00
N CYS A 62 42.41 34.67 8.18
CA CYS A 62 42.21 35.50 9.37
C CYS A 62 42.60 36.97 9.11
N GLY A 63 41.77 37.68 8.37
CA GLY A 63 41.83 39.12 8.19
C GLY A 63 40.52 39.68 8.73
N GLU A 64 40.64 40.58 9.71
CA GLU A 64 39.54 41.38 10.28
C GLU A 64 38.72 42.13 9.22
N ARG A 65 37.94 41.43 8.43
CA ARG A 65 36.85 42.02 7.64
C ARG A 65 35.60 41.23 7.93
N VAL A 66 34.79 41.80 8.83
CA VAL A 66 33.37 41.51 8.91
C VAL A 66 32.80 41.84 7.53
N GLN A 67 32.77 40.87 6.63
CA GLN A 67 32.00 41.01 5.39
C GLN A 67 30.51 40.92 5.75
N THR A 68 29.96 42.08 6.08
CA THR A 68 28.50 42.26 6.06
C THR A 68 28.07 42.05 4.62
N SER A 69 27.48 40.87 4.33
CA SER A 69 26.81 40.65 3.06
C SER A 69 25.73 41.71 2.91
N ILE A 70 25.60 42.29 1.73
CA ILE A 70 24.58 43.32 1.38
C ILE A 70 23.15 42.86 1.73
N SER A 71 22.91 41.57 1.95
CA SER A 71 21.63 40.98 2.33
C SER A 71 21.47 40.66 3.82
N GLY A 72 22.43 41.04 4.69
CA GLY A 72 22.33 40.87 6.14
C GLY A 72 22.35 39.43 6.68
N THR A 73 22.31 38.40 5.81
CA THR A 73 22.29 37.00 6.19
C THR A 73 23.69 36.38 6.16
N SER A 74 24.05 35.68 7.24
CA SER A 74 25.32 34.94 7.35
C SER A 74 25.37 33.81 6.29
N TYR A 75 26.58 33.47 5.80
CA TYR A 75 26.81 32.30 4.95
C TYR A 75 26.22 31.01 5.54
N MET A 76 26.32 30.84 6.83
CA MET A 76 25.73 29.71 7.55
C MET A 76 24.20 29.71 7.51
N GLU A 77 23.57 30.85 7.66
CA GLU A 77 22.12 30.96 7.58
C GLU A 77 21.61 30.55 6.19
N LYS A 78 22.30 30.97 5.13
CA LYS A 78 21.97 30.55 3.76
C LYS A 78 22.12 29.02 3.56
N GLN A 79 23.17 28.43 4.11
CA GLN A 79 23.35 26.98 4.04
C GLN A 79 22.29 26.23 4.83
N MET A 80 21.95 26.71 6.04
CA MET A 80 20.87 26.14 6.82
C MET A 80 19.53 26.20 6.06
N GLU A 81 19.19 27.35 5.49
CA GLU A 81 17.98 27.54 4.70
C GLU A 81 17.91 26.58 3.50
N GLN A 82 19.03 26.41 2.78
CA GLN A 82 19.09 25.46 1.67
C GLN A 82 18.90 24.02 2.10
N GLU A 83 19.52 23.59 3.21
CA GLU A 83 19.37 22.24 3.73
C GLU A 83 17.96 22.00 4.27
N VAL A 84 17.38 22.93 5.02
CA VAL A 84 15.98 22.86 5.45
C VAL A 84 15.05 22.73 4.25
N THR A 85 15.22 23.56 3.23
CA THR A 85 14.41 23.50 2.01
C THR A 85 14.51 22.15 1.30
N LYS A 86 15.68 21.53 1.26
CA LYS A 86 15.86 20.18 0.68
C LYS A 86 15.15 19.11 1.51
N LEU A 87 15.27 19.19 2.84
CA LEU A 87 14.62 18.24 3.75
C LEU A 87 13.10 18.37 3.70
N GLU A 88 12.57 19.59 3.64
CA GLU A 88 11.14 19.87 3.50
C GLU A 88 10.58 19.31 2.18
N LYS A 89 11.29 19.51 1.05
CA LYS A 89 10.89 18.93 -0.23
C LYS A 89 10.81 17.40 -0.17
N ARG A 90 11.83 16.76 0.46
CA ARG A 90 11.82 15.30 0.67
C ARG A 90 10.67 14.86 1.56
N LYS A 91 10.39 15.59 2.64
CA LYS A 91 9.27 15.32 3.54
C LYS A 91 7.94 15.38 2.81
N VAL A 92 7.71 16.44 2.03
CA VAL A 92 6.48 16.60 1.21
C VAL A 92 6.30 15.44 0.23
N GLU A 93 7.37 14.96 -0.39
CA GLU A 93 7.32 13.80 -1.28
C GLU A 93 6.93 12.51 -0.53
N LYS A 94 7.48 12.28 0.66
CA LYS A 94 7.10 11.12 1.51
C LYS A 94 5.64 11.19 1.95
N ILE A 95 5.16 12.36 2.34
CA ILE A 95 3.75 12.58 2.69
C ILE A 95 2.83 12.28 1.50
N LYS A 96 3.15 12.75 0.29
CA LYS A 96 2.40 12.45 -0.93
C LYS A 96 2.34 10.94 -1.20
N ASN A 97 3.46 10.25 -1.02
CA ASN A 97 3.53 8.79 -1.20
C ASN A 97 2.73 8.02 -0.13
N LYS A 98 2.73 8.50 1.13
CA LYS A 98 1.90 7.95 2.21
C LYS A 98 0.42 8.07 1.85
N ILE A 99 -0.07 9.28 1.53
CA ILE A 99 -1.48 9.54 1.16
C ILE A 99 -1.89 8.68 -0.05
N LYS A 100 -1.04 8.59 -1.08
CA LYS A 100 -1.32 7.74 -2.25
C LYS A 100 -1.46 6.26 -1.87
N THR A 101 -0.66 5.79 -0.93
CA THR A 101 -0.70 4.39 -0.47
C THR A 101 -1.93 4.14 0.39
N GLU A 102 -2.31 5.07 1.27
CA GLU A 102 -3.52 5.01 2.10
C GLU A 102 -4.79 5.00 1.24
N ASN A 103 -4.88 5.86 0.24
CA ASN A 103 -5.99 5.87 -0.72
C ASN A 103 -6.12 4.51 -1.43
N LYS A 104 -4.99 3.94 -1.86
CA LYS A 104 -4.99 2.61 -2.48
C LYS A 104 -5.47 1.51 -1.52
N ILE A 105 -5.12 1.60 -0.25
CA ILE A 105 -5.62 0.68 0.79
C ILE A 105 -7.14 0.85 0.94
N ALA A 106 -7.63 2.08 0.99
CA ALA A 106 -9.06 2.38 1.12
C ALA A 106 -9.87 1.81 -0.06
N ASP A 107 -9.39 1.96 -1.29
CA ASP A 107 -10.02 1.39 -2.49
C ASP A 107 -10.08 -0.15 -2.41
N MET A 108 -8.98 -0.79 -2.01
CA MET A 108 -8.93 -2.24 -1.84
C MET A 108 -9.88 -2.71 -0.74
N GLN A 109 -9.96 -2.00 0.39
CA GLN A 109 -10.86 -2.32 1.49
C GLN A 109 -12.32 -2.16 1.09
N SER A 110 -12.66 -1.14 0.29
CA SER A 110 -14.00 -0.96 -0.25
C SER A 110 -14.40 -2.14 -1.14
N PHE A 111 -13.49 -2.58 -2.03
CA PHE A 111 -13.71 -3.76 -2.87
C PHE A 111 -13.90 -5.03 -2.02
N ILE A 112 -13.07 -5.23 -0.99
CA ILE A 112 -13.16 -6.39 -0.09
C ILE A 112 -14.51 -6.42 0.61
N ARG A 113 -14.99 -5.29 1.15
CA ARG A 113 -16.30 -5.22 1.81
C ARG A 113 -17.45 -5.64 0.89
N ILE A 114 -17.43 -5.18 -0.36
CA ILE A 114 -18.44 -5.58 -1.36
C ILE A 114 -18.37 -7.10 -1.60
N MET A 115 -17.17 -7.67 -1.70
CA MET A 115 -17.00 -9.11 -1.89
C MET A 115 -17.39 -9.91 -0.65
N ASP A 116 -17.05 -9.45 0.55
CA ASP A 116 -17.43 -10.09 1.82
C ASP A 116 -18.95 -10.26 1.90
N THR A 117 -19.73 -9.19 1.63
CA THR A 117 -21.21 -9.25 1.62
C THR A 117 -21.75 -10.34 0.68
N ASN A 118 -21.14 -10.51 -0.50
CA ASN A 118 -21.57 -11.54 -1.45
C ASN A 118 -21.15 -12.96 -1.03
N ILE A 119 -20.03 -13.09 -0.31
CA ILE A 119 -19.50 -14.37 0.17
C ILE A 119 -20.21 -14.81 1.46
N GLU A 120 -20.63 -13.87 2.31
CA GLU A 120 -21.35 -14.16 3.55
C GLU A 120 -22.60 -14.99 3.35
N ASN A 121 -23.28 -14.85 2.22
CA ASN A 121 -24.50 -15.59 1.86
C ASN A 121 -24.23 -17.05 1.44
N LEU A 122 -22.98 -17.45 1.28
CA LEU A 122 -22.62 -18.83 0.92
C LEU A 122 -22.63 -19.76 2.14
N SER A 123 -22.80 -21.07 1.89
CA SER A 123 -22.62 -22.08 2.92
C SER A 123 -21.18 -22.11 3.46
N GLU A 124 -21.00 -22.57 4.70
CA GLU A 124 -19.64 -22.68 5.28
C GLU A 124 -18.73 -23.62 4.51
N GLU A 125 -19.30 -24.64 3.87
CA GLU A 125 -18.54 -25.55 3.00
C GLU A 125 -18.07 -24.84 1.72
N ASP A 126 -18.90 -23.97 1.13
CA ASP A 126 -18.55 -23.20 -0.05
C ASP A 126 -17.51 -22.12 0.27
N LYS A 127 -17.62 -21.49 1.44
CA LYS A 127 -16.59 -20.56 1.93
C LYS A 127 -15.24 -21.25 2.07
N ARG A 128 -15.19 -22.46 2.64
CA ARG A 128 -13.94 -23.26 2.71
C ARG A 128 -13.42 -23.63 1.33
N PHE A 129 -14.33 -24.00 0.41
CA PHE A 129 -13.96 -24.33 -0.95
C PHE A 129 -13.25 -23.15 -1.65
N ILE A 130 -13.85 -21.94 -1.62
CA ILE A 130 -13.27 -20.75 -2.25
C ILE A 130 -11.96 -20.31 -1.57
N GLU A 131 -11.85 -20.50 -0.26
CA GLU A 131 -10.61 -20.22 0.46
C GLU A 131 -9.47 -21.15 0.01
N TYR A 132 -9.73 -22.46 -0.11
CA TYR A 132 -8.73 -23.39 -0.63
C TYR A 132 -8.37 -23.11 -2.08
N PHE A 133 -9.37 -22.82 -2.94
CA PHE A 133 -9.14 -22.68 -4.37
C PHE A 133 -8.55 -21.32 -4.74
N TYR A 134 -9.17 -20.22 -4.30
CA TYR A 134 -8.76 -18.86 -4.67
C TYR A 134 -7.77 -18.23 -3.68
N GLY A 135 -7.91 -18.55 -2.41
CA GLY A 135 -7.05 -18.03 -1.35
C GLY A 135 -5.70 -18.73 -1.31
N ALA A 136 -5.71 -20.02 -1.06
CA ALA A 136 -4.49 -20.85 -0.98
C ALA A 136 -3.99 -21.31 -2.36
N LYS A 137 -4.75 -21.08 -3.44
CA LYS A 137 -4.42 -21.50 -4.83
C LYS A 137 -4.15 -23.00 -4.98
N ASN A 138 -4.86 -23.81 -4.20
CA ASN A 138 -4.74 -25.26 -4.27
C ASN A 138 -5.41 -25.82 -5.53
N LYS A 139 -4.89 -26.94 -6.00
CA LYS A 139 -5.48 -27.68 -7.15
C LYS A 139 -6.71 -28.47 -6.72
N ILE A 140 -7.66 -28.67 -7.63
CA ILE A 140 -8.90 -29.41 -7.37
C ILE A 140 -8.68 -30.79 -6.73
N PRO A 141 -7.69 -31.63 -7.15
CA PRO A 141 -7.44 -32.91 -6.49
C PRO A 141 -7.13 -32.78 -4.98
N PHE A 142 -6.38 -31.75 -4.59
CA PHE A 142 -6.11 -31.49 -3.18
C PHE A 142 -7.39 -31.10 -2.42
N ILE A 143 -8.21 -30.24 -3.01
CA ILE A 143 -9.47 -29.79 -2.42
C ILE A 143 -10.46 -30.94 -2.27
N SER A 144 -10.52 -31.86 -3.26
CA SER A 144 -11.35 -33.05 -3.22
C SER A 144 -11.02 -33.96 -2.03
N MET A 145 -9.73 -34.12 -1.72
CA MET A 145 -9.27 -34.85 -0.54
C MET A 145 -9.64 -34.14 0.76
N GLN A 146 -9.47 -32.81 0.83
CA GLN A 146 -9.74 -32.03 2.05
C GLN A 146 -11.23 -31.96 2.40
N LEU A 147 -12.08 -31.92 1.39
CA LEU A 147 -13.53 -31.81 1.55
C LEU A 147 -14.26 -33.16 1.42
N ASN A 148 -13.55 -34.26 1.24
CA ASN A 148 -14.13 -35.61 1.01
C ASN A 148 -15.13 -35.64 -0.16
N LEU A 149 -14.83 -34.94 -1.26
CA LEU A 149 -15.68 -34.85 -2.43
C LEU A 149 -15.01 -35.50 -3.64
N ALA A 150 -15.81 -36.04 -4.57
CA ALA A 150 -15.28 -36.48 -5.85
C ALA A 150 -14.75 -35.28 -6.66
N VAL A 151 -13.66 -35.47 -7.42
CA VAL A 151 -13.05 -34.42 -8.25
C VAL A 151 -14.08 -33.78 -9.21
N ALA A 152 -14.93 -34.61 -9.85
CA ALA A 152 -15.99 -34.13 -10.73
C ALA A 152 -17.02 -33.23 -9.98
N THR A 153 -17.32 -33.56 -8.72
CA THR A 153 -18.21 -32.79 -7.87
C THR A 153 -17.56 -31.43 -7.52
N CYS A 154 -16.26 -31.40 -7.28
CA CYS A 154 -15.54 -30.14 -7.03
C CYS A 154 -15.60 -29.18 -8.22
N TYR A 155 -15.49 -29.67 -9.46
CA TYR A 155 -15.62 -28.82 -10.65
C TYR A 155 -17.05 -28.23 -10.76
N ARG A 156 -18.10 -29.04 -10.56
CA ARG A 156 -19.48 -28.56 -10.58
C ARG A 156 -19.75 -27.55 -9.47
N ARG A 157 -19.28 -27.83 -8.25
CA ARG A 157 -19.43 -26.95 -7.11
C ARG A 157 -18.74 -25.59 -7.34
N ARG A 158 -17.55 -25.58 -7.94
CA ARG A 158 -16.89 -24.34 -8.34
C ARG A 158 -17.76 -23.48 -9.27
N GLU A 159 -18.35 -24.11 -10.29
CA GLU A 159 -19.22 -23.40 -11.24
C GLU A 159 -20.46 -22.83 -10.53
N GLU A 160 -21.09 -23.62 -9.68
CA GLU A 160 -22.27 -23.24 -8.92
C GLU A 160 -21.99 -22.07 -7.97
N ILE A 161 -20.90 -22.13 -7.21
CA ILE A 161 -20.47 -21.05 -6.31
C ILE A 161 -20.23 -19.75 -7.09
N VAL A 162 -19.51 -19.81 -8.21
CA VAL A 162 -19.22 -18.63 -9.01
C VAL A 162 -20.49 -18.03 -9.62
N ARG A 163 -21.47 -18.88 -10.03
CA ARG A 163 -22.77 -18.40 -10.49
C ARG A 163 -23.56 -17.74 -9.37
N ASN A 164 -23.65 -18.34 -8.19
CA ASN A 164 -24.36 -17.78 -7.05
C ASN A 164 -23.79 -16.40 -6.65
N ILE A 165 -22.47 -16.26 -6.64
CA ILE A 165 -21.82 -14.97 -6.40
C ILE A 165 -22.12 -13.98 -7.53
N ALA A 166 -22.11 -14.43 -8.78
CA ALA A 166 -22.42 -13.57 -9.91
C ALA A 166 -23.85 -13.04 -9.79
N ASP A 167 -24.82 -13.89 -9.53
CA ASP A 167 -26.23 -13.52 -9.37
C ASP A 167 -26.42 -12.51 -8.24
N SER A 168 -25.81 -12.76 -7.06
CA SER A 168 -25.82 -11.81 -5.94
C SER A 168 -25.24 -10.45 -6.32
N MET A 169 -24.15 -10.41 -7.07
CA MET A 169 -23.50 -9.15 -7.48
C MET A 169 -24.30 -8.34 -8.49
N TRP A 170 -25.16 -8.99 -9.30
CA TRP A 170 -25.95 -8.32 -10.35
C TRP A 170 -27.35 -7.95 -9.88
N MET A 171 -27.85 -8.52 -8.79
CA MET A 171 -29.16 -8.18 -8.21
C MET A 171 -29.20 -6.76 -7.59
N PHE A 172 -28.06 -6.15 -7.31
CA PHE A 172 -27.93 -4.82 -6.71
C PHE A 172 -27.50 -3.73 -7.69
N LYS A 173 -27.75 -3.90 -8.98
CA LYS A 173 -27.51 -2.86 -10.00
C LYS A 173 -28.83 -2.17 -10.42
#